data_987201f67207670525d2df5ae079a754
#
_entry.id   987201f67207670525d2df5ae079a754
#
_cell.length_a   1.000
_cell.length_b   1.000
_cell.length_c   1.000
_cell.angle_alpha   90.00
_cell.angle_beta   90.00
_cell.angle_gamma   90.00
#
_symmetry.space_group_name_H-M   'P 1'
#
loop_
_entity.id
_entity.type
_entity.pdbx_description
1 polymer ?
#
loop_
_entity_poly.entity_id
_entity_poly.type
_entity_poly.pdbx_seq_one_letter_code
_entity_poly.pdbx_strand_id
1 'polypeptide(L)'
;ICINDSLLRVAKNIKLFKPEMILMVPLMIETMAKKLEEASLLPAKIVKNQVFGKQFHTICSGGAYLDPSYIDLFKKYDITIQQGYGMTECSPVISISQKWNIRKDSVGQLVPNCQAKTVDGELWVKGSSVMQGYYKMPEETAETLEDGWLKTGDLGYVDEDGFVYLTGRKKNLIITKNGENVSPEELENALSTNRLVGEVLVRDHNGVIEAEIYPDQDYGKKKRIKDVKASLQEVIDEYNRTAAPQKKIYSLIVRDTEFEKTTTRKIKRF
;
A
#
# COMPACT_ATOMS: atom_id res chain seq x y z
N ILE A 1 -16.21 -11.58 17.13
CA ILE A 1 -15.91 -10.62 16.05
C ILE A 1 -16.69 -9.35 16.33
N CYS A 2 -16.01 -8.19 16.34
CA CYS A 2 -16.62 -6.88 16.49
C CYS A 2 -16.46 -6.12 15.18
N ILE A 3 -17.55 -5.59 14.63
CA ILE A 3 -17.53 -4.81 13.39
C ILE A 3 -17.50 -3.34 13.77
N ASN A 4 -16.53 -2.61 13.18
CA ASN A 4 -16.44 -1.16 13.37
C ASN A 4 -17.50 -0.46 12.49
N ASP A 5 -18.28 0.41 13.10
CA ASP A 5 -19.41 1.10 12.45
C ASP A 5 -18.99 2.38 11.68
N SER A 6 -17.82 2.93 12.00
CA SER A 6 -17.33 4.16 11.36
C SER A 6 -15.83 4.33 11.55
N LEU A 7 -15.12 4.79 10.51
CA LEU A 7 -13.70 5.12 10.60
C LEU A 7 -13.40 6.16 11.70
N LEU A 8 -14.31 7.09 11.93
CA LEU A 8 -14.16 8.12 12.97
C LEU A 8 -14.23 7.55 14.39
N ARG A 9 -14.84 6.35 14.56
CA ARG A 9 -15.01 5.71 15.86
C ARG A 9 -14.00 4.63 16.20
N VAL A 10 -13.07 4.33 15.29
CA VAL A 10 -12.09 3.24 15.47
C VAL A 10 -11.38 3.33 16.81
N ALA A 11 -10.81 4.49 17.15
CA ALA A 11 -10.10 4.67 18.42
C ALA A 11 -10.98 4.46 19.66
N LYS A 12 -12.25 4.87 19.59
CA LYS A 12 -13.24 4.63 20.65
C LYS A 12 -13.59 3.16 20.75
N ASN A 13 -13.83 2.51 19.61
CA ASN A 13 -14.23 1.11 19.54
C ASN A 13 -13.11 0.16 19.97
N ILE A 14 -11.84 0.47 19.64
CA ILE A 14 -10.68 -0.28 20.17
C ILE A 14 -10.67 -0.27 21.70
N LYS A 15 -10.91 0.89 22.33
CA LYS A 15 -10.98 0.99 23.80
C LYS A 15 -12.16 0.23 24.39
N LEU A 16 -13.28 0.20 23.68
CA LEU A 16 -14.51 -0.48 24.14
C LEU A 16 -14.39 -1.99 24.03
N PHE A 17 -14.00 -2.48 22.86
CA PHE A 17 -13.95 -3.92 22.55
C PHE A 17 -12.68 -4.60 23.01
N LYS A 18 -11.60 -3.84 23.23
CA LYS A 18 -10.28 -4.35 23.65
C LYS A 18 -9.85 -5.56 22.80
N PRO A 19 -9.74 -5.41 21.48
CA PRO A 19 -9.40 -6.53 20.61
C PRO A 19 -7.95 -6.98 20.85
N GLU A 20 -7.66 -8.24 20.55
CA GLU A 20 -6.30 -8.77 20.46
C GLU A 20 -5.68 -8.50 19.07
N MET A 21 -6.55 -8.52 18.04
CA MET A 21 -6.20 -8.34 16.65
C MET A 21 -7.23 -7.45 15.94
N ILE A 22 -6.78 -6.73 14.91
CA ILE A 22 -7.66 -5.92 14.06
C ILE A 22 -7.23 -6.00 12.60
N LEU A 23 -8.22 -5.97 11.70
CA LEU A 23 -8.02 -5.78 10.26
C LEU A 23 -8.05 -4.29 9.96
N MET A 24 -7.01 -3.76 9.35
CA MET A 24 -6.89 -2.34 9.00
C MET A 24 -6.39 -2.17 7.57
N VAL A 25 -6.84 -1.11 6.92
CA VAL A 25 -6.20 -0.61 5.69
C VAL A 25 -4.99 0.28 6.04
N PRO A 26 -3.99 0.42 5.16
CA PRO A 26 -2.79 1.21 5.42
C PRO A 26 -3.05 2.62 5.95
N LEU A 27 -3.99 3.36 5.39
CA LEU A 27 -4.35 4.71 5.85
C LEU A 27 -4.71 4.77 7.35
N MET A 28 -5.34 3.72 7.88
CA MET A 28 -5.63 3.64 9.32
C MET A 28 -4.37 3.39 10.13
N ILE A 29 -3.46 2.58 9.62
CA ILE A 29 -2.15 2.31 10.24
C ILE A 29 -1.33 3.60 10.31
N GLU A 30 -1.26 4.36 9.21
CA GLU A 30 -0.61 5.67 9.15
C GLU A 30 -1.18 6.65 10.18
N THR A 31 -2.51 6.71 10.27
CA THR A 31 -3.19 7.56 11.27
C THR A 31 -2.83 7.17 12.70
N MET A 32 -2.72 5.86 12.98
CA MET A 32 -2.32 5.36 14.28
C MET A 32 -0.82 5.61 14.54
N ALA A 33 0.03 5.46 13.51
CA ALA A 33 1.45 5.73 13.57
C ALA A 33 1.73 7.18 13.99
N LYS A 34 1.03 8.16 13.42
CA LYS A 34 1.14 9.58 13.82
C LYS A 34 0.89 9.75 15.32
N LYS A 35 -0.12 9.09 15.88
CA LYS A 35 -0.42 9.13 17.33
C LYS A 35 0.67 8.47 18.19
N LEU A 36 1.24 7.37 17.72
CA LEU A 36 2.36 6.71 18.42
C LEU A 36 3.60 7.60 18.45
N GLU A 37 3.89 8.29 17.36
CA GLU A 37 5.03 9.22 17.27
C GLU A 37 4.86 10.47 18.13
N GLU A 38 3.65 11.02 18.21
CA GLU A 38 3.33 12.14 19.11
C GLU A 38 3.55 11.78 20.58
N ALA A 39 3.30 10.52 20.93
CA ALA A 39 3.49 10.01 22.29
C ALA A 39 4.86 9.37 22.52
N SER A 40 5.83 9.51 21.59
CA SER A 40 7.12 8.80 21.58
C SER A 40 8.03 9.09 22.79
N LEU A 41 7.77 10.17 23.53
CA LEU A 41 8.50 10.49 24.80
C LEU A 41 8.07 9.61 25.99
N LEU A 42 6.93 8.91 25.86
CA LEU A 42 6.45 8.02 26.92
C LEU A 42 6.93 6.58 26.66
N PRO A 43 7.07 5.74 27.71
CA PRO A 43 7.41 4.33 27.55
C PRO A 43 6.42 3.61 26.62
N ALA A 44 6.93 2.86 25.64
CA ALA A 44 6.13 2.21 24.59
C ALA A 44 4.97 1.37 25.14
N LYS A 45 5.18 0.66 26.24
CA LYS A 45 4.13 -0.14 26.91
C LYS A 45 2.97 0.70 27.43
N ILE A 46 3.25 1.92 27.92
CA ILE A 46 2.21 2.85 28.40
C ILE A 46 1.40 3.34 27.21
N VAL A 47 2.08 3.79 26.16
CA VAL A 47 1.45 4.29 24.93
C VAL A 47 0.57 3.21 24.29
N LYS A 48 1.10 1.99 24.11
CA LYS A 48 0.35 0.84 23.60
C LYS A 48 -0.95 0.61 24.39
N ASN A 49 -0.82 0.55 25.74
CA ASN A 49 -1.97 0.28 26.59
C ASN A 49 -3.04 1.38 26.52
N GLN A 50 -2.64 2.64 26.35
CA GLN A 50 -3.57 3.77 26.23
C GLN A 50 -4.26 3.83 24.88
N VAL A 51 -3.54 3.51 23.79
CA VAL A 51 -4.07 3.60 22.42
C VAL A 51 -4.84 2.36 22.03
N PHE A 52 -4.29 1.17 22.28
CA PHE A 52 -4.82 -0.11 21.79
C PHE A 52 -5.36 -1.03 22.88
N GLY A 53 -4.86 -0.91 24.11
CA GLY A 53 -5.16 -1.85 25.20
C GLY A 53 -4.06 -2.88 25.42
N LYS A 54 -4.06 -3.50 26.61
CA LYS A 54 -2.99 -4.42 27.05
C LYS A 54 -2.83 -5.67 26.20
N GLN A 55 -3.96 -6.21 25.70
CA GLN A 55 -3.99 -7.50 24.99
C GLN A 55 -3.80 -7.37 23.48
N PHE A 56 -3.79 -6.14 22.95
CA PHE A 56 -3.59 -5.89 21.54
C PHE A 56 -2.19 -6.26 21.08
N HIS A 57 -2.05 -7.06 20.03
CA HIS A 57 -0.73 -7.51 19.56
C HIS A 57 -0.60 -7.68 18.05
N THR A 58 -1.69 -7.64 17.26
CA THR A 58 -1.63 -7.91 15.83
C THR A 58 -2.52 -6.98 15.03
N ILE A 59 -1.95 -6.47 13.95
CA ILE A 59 -2.68 -5.78 12.87
C ILE A 59 -2.53 -6.63 11.61
N CYS A 60 -3.65 -6.96 10.95
CA CYS A 60 -3.63 -7.50 9.60
C CYS A 60 -3.92 -6.35 8.64
N SER A 61 -2.96 -6.06 7.76
CA SER A 61 -3.03 -4.99 6.76
C SER A 61 -3.26 -5.56 5.38
N GLY A 62 -4.16 -4.95 4.60
CA GLY A 62 -4.40 -5.34 3.22
C GLY A 62 -5.16 -4.28 2.44
N GLY A 63 -5.33 -4.52 1.14
CA GLY A 63 -6.12 -3.67 0.25
C GLY A 63 -5.39 -2.49 -0.38
N ALA A 64 -4.20 -2.12 0.11
CA ALA A 64 -3.31 -1.13 -0.49
C ALA A 64 -1.86 -1.38 -0.05
N TYR A 65 -0.92 -0.67 -0.65
CA TYR A 65 0.47 -0.67 -0.23
C TYR A 65 0.62 -0.12 1.19
N LEU A 66 1.50 -0.76 1.97
CA LEU A 66 1.91 -0.30 3.29
C LEU A 66 3.41 -0.04 3.29
N ASP A 67 3.84 1.16 3.65
CA ASP A 67 5.25 1.48 3.83
C ASP A 67 5.87 0.55 4.89
N PRO A 68 6.94 -0.18 4.55
CA PRO A 68 7.61 -1.12 5.47
C PRO A 68 8.09 -0.50 6.78
N SER A 69 8.33 0.82 6.82
CA SER A 69 8.76 1.53 8.02
C SER A 69 7.72 1.44 9.15
N TYR A 70 6.44 1.31 8.82
CA TYR A 70 5.39 1.11 9.83
C TYR A 70 5.51 -0.22 10.54
N ILE A 71 6.01 -1.26 9.88
CA ILE A 71 6.26 -2.57 10.54
C ILE A 71 7.29 -2.39 11.66
N ASP A 72 8.37 -1.66 11.39
CA ASP A 72 9.41 -1.36 12.38
C ASP A 72 8.90 -0.45 13.50
N LEU A 73 8.09 0.56 13.15
CA LEU A 73 7.50 1.46 14.14
C LEU A 73 6.61 0.69 15.12
N PHE A 74 5.67 -0.10 14.63
CA PHE A 74 4.71 -0.82 15.47
C PHE A 74 5.39 -1.93 16.28
N LYS A 75 6.46 -2.53 15.76
CA LYS A 75 7.26 -3.51 16.49
C LYS A 75 7.86 -2.94 17.78
N LYS A 76 8.21 -1.65 17.82
CA LYS A 76 8.68 -0.96 19.05
C LYS A 76 7.63 -0.98 20.17
N TYR A 77 6.36 -1.10 19.81
CA TYR A 77 5.22 -1.16 20.72
C TYR A 77 4.73 -2.59 20.95
N ASP A 78 5.52 -3.62 20.58
CA ASP A 78 5.12 -5.03 20.67
C ASP A 78 3.80 -5.32 19.93
N ILE A 79 3.67 -4.73 18.74
CA ILE A 79 2.57 -4.94 17.81
C ILE A 79 3.13 -5.45 16.49
N THR A 80 2.65 -6.60 16.06
CA THR A 80 3.02 -7.22 14.79
C THR A 80 2.07 -6.75 13.69
N ILE A 81 2.61 -6.28 12.56
CA ILE A 81 1.82 -6.05 11.36
C ILE A 81 2.04 -7.23 10.40
N GLN A 82 0.96 -7.90 10.06
CA GLN A 82 0.91 -8.95 9.05
C GLN A 82 0.30 -8.36 7.78
N GLN A 83 1.05 -8.35 6.69
CA GLN A 83 0.54 -7.92 5.39
C GLN A 83 -0.19 -9.07 4.71
N GLY A 84 -1.31 -8.78 4.04
CA GLY A 84 -2.05 -9.71 3.23
C GLY A 84 -2.38 -9.12 1.86
N TYR A 85 -2.35 -9.96 0.85
CA TYR A 85 -2.73 -9.63 -0.51
C TYR A 85 -3.87 -10.53 -0.96
N GLY A 86 -4.75 -9.93 -1.73
CA GLY A 86 -5.85 -10.63 -2.32
C GLY A 86 -6.84 -9.70 -3.03
N MET A 87 -7.87 -10.31 -3.57
CA MET A 87 -8.91 -9.65 -4.34
C MET A 87 -10.22 -10.43 -4.22
N THR A 88 -11.33 -9.78 -4.52
CA THR A 88 -12.66 -10.39 -4.42
C THR A 88 -12.76 -11.68 -5.23
N GLU A 89 -12.12 -11.72 -6.39
CA GLU A 89 -12.04 -12.87 -7.30
C GLU A 89 -11.32 -14.09 -6.71
N CYS A 90 -10.65 -13.93 -5.55
CA CYS A 90 -9.96 -15.01 -4.80
C CYS A 90 -10.52 -15.25 -3.40
N SER A 91 -11.69 -14.74 -3.04
CA SER A 91 -12.49 -15.02 -1.83
C SER A 91 -11.81 -14.80 -0.46
N PRO A 92 -11.11 -13.76 -0.15
CA PRO A 92 -10.35 -12.85 -0.98
C PRO A 92 -8.84 -13.09 -0.96
N VAL A 93 -8.29 -13.97 -0.07
CA VAL A 93 -6.87 -14.01 0.29
C VAL A 93 -6.06 -14.88 -0.64
N ILE A 94 -4.99 -14.33 -1.20
CA ILE A 94 -3.98 -15.00 -2.02
C ILE A 94 -2.72 -15.28 -1.20
N SER A 95 -2.26 -14.28 -0.44
CA SER A 95 -1.08 -14.42 0.44
C SER A 95 -1.26 -13.66 1.74
N ILE A 96 -0.53 -14.09 2.78
CA ILE A 96 -0.50 -13.43 4.08
C ILE A 96 0.83 -13.67 4.80
N SER A 97 1.34 -12.64 5.46
CA SER A 97 2.54 -12.76 6.31
C SER A 97 2.25 -13.59 7.56
N GLN A 98 3.12 -14.54 7.85
CA GLN A 98 3.07 -15.30 9.09
C GLN A 98 3.76 -14.50 10.22
N LYS A 99 3.20 -14.51 11.43
CA LYS A 99 3.73 -13.74 12.57
C LYS A 99 5.22 -14.00 12.85
N TRP A 100 5.68 -15.22 12.60
CA TRP A 100 7.07 -15.66 12.83
C TRP A 100 7.98 -15.54 11.61
N ASN A 101 7.42 -15.17 10.43
CA ASN A 101 8.15 -15.08 9.17
C ASN A 101 7.64 -13.89 8.35
N ILE A 102 8.06 -12.68 8.71
CA ILE A 102 7.66 -11.44 8.05
C ILE A 102 8.82 -10.92 7.21
N ARG A 103 8.58 -10.80 5.91
CA ARG A 103 9.42 -10.04 4.98
C ARG A 103 8.71 -8.73 4.69
N LYS A 104 9.36 -7.62 5.03
CA LYS A 104 8.71 -6.28 5.03
C LYS A 104 8.27 -5.82 3.66
N ASP A 105 9.03 -6.18 2.61
CA ASP A 105 8.76 -5.79 1.23
C ASP A 105 7.81 -6.77 0.51
N SER A 106 7.38 -7.84 1.22
CA SER A 106 6.47 -8.85 0.70
C SER A 106 5.08 -8.70 1.31
N VAL A 107 4.08 -9.04 0.54
CA VAL A 107 2.69 -9.15 1.01
C VAL A 107 2.36 -10.54 1.58
N GLY A 108 3.39 -11.30 1.99
CA GLY A 108 3.30 -12.59 2.67
C GLY A 108 3.46 -13.78 1.75
N GLN A 109 3.39 -14.97 2.36
CA GLN A 109 3.46 -16.25 1.64
C GLN A 109 2.08 -16.63 1.09
N LEU A 110 2.09 -17.34 -0.05
CA LEU A 110 0.88 -17.93 -0.62
C LEU A 110 0.14 -18.77 0.42
N VAL A 111 -1.19 -18.64 0.44
CA VAL A 111 -2.00 -19.52 1.29
C VAL A 111 -2.00 -20.95 0.70
N PRO A 112 -2.17 -22.00 1.53
CA PRO A 112 -1.98 -23.39 1.09
C PRO A 112 -2.86 -23.84 -0.08
N ASN A 113 -4.00 -23.19 -0.30
CA ASN A 113 -4.94 -23.50 -1.38
C ASN A 113 -4.73 -22.68 -2.64
N CYS A 114 -3.67 -21.85 -2.70
CA CYS A 114 -3.31 -21.02 -3.84
C CYS A 114 -1.96 -21.43 -4.43
N GLN A 115 -1.91 -21.41 -5.74
CA GLN A 115 -0.70 -21.48 -6.56
C GLN A 115 -0.56 -20.16 -7.31
N ALA A 116 0.66 -19.73 -7.58
CA ALA A 116 0.89 -18.54 -8.38
C ALA A 116 2.05 -18.76 -9.37
N LYS A 117 1.99 -18.04 -10.47
CA LYS A 117 3.06 -17.92 -11.47
C LYS A 117 3.12 -16.49 -11.99
N THR A 118 4.26 -16.13 -12.55
CA THR A 118 4.42 -14.85 -13.24
C THR A 118 4.41 -15.07 -14.75
N VAL A 119 3.54 -14.35 -15.46
CA VAL A 119 3.43 -14.40 -16.92
C VAL A 119 3.55 -12.95 -17.42
N ASP A 120 4.60 -12.66 -18.20
CA ASP A 120 4.91 -11.32 -18.70
C ASP A 120 4.89 -10.24 -17.60
N GLY A 121 5.41 -10.58 -16.41
CA GLY A 121 5.45 -9.70 -15.24
C GLY A 121 4.14 -9.65 -14.44
N GLU A 122 3.03 -10.17 -14.95
CA GLU A 122 1.75 -10.24 -14.27
C GLU A 122 1.67 -11.49 -13.39
N LEU A 123 1.15 -11.32 -12.18
CA LEU A 123 0.90 -12.40 -11.24
C LEU A 123 -0.41 -13.13 -11.63
N TRP A 124 -0.31 -14.41 -11.92
CA TRP A 124 -1.46 -15.27 -12.17
C TRP A 124 -1.64 -16.25 -11.01
N VAL A 125 -2.89 -16.44 -10.59
CA VAL A 125 -3.22 -17.25 -9.40
C VAL A 125 -4.22 -18.34 -9.76
N LYS A 126 -4.03 -19.53 -9.19
CA LYS A 126 -4.93 -20.67 -9.31
C LYS A 126 -5.18 -21.31 -7.95
N GLY A 127 -6.41 -21.73 -7.69
CA GLY A 127 -6.74 -22.40 -6.42
C GLY A 127 -8.24 -22.51 -6.20
N SER A 128 -8.62 -23.18 -5.13
CA SER A 128 -10.03 -23.44 -4.80
C SER A 128 -10.80 -22.17 -4.38
N SER A 129 -10.09 -21.08 -4.05
CA SER A 129 -10.67 -19.79 -3.72
C SER A 129 -10.92 -18.89 -4.94
N VAL A 130 -10.40 -19.26 -6.12
CA VAL A 130 -10.64 -18.50 -7.36
C VAL A 130 -12.10 -18.61 -7.77
N MET A 131 -12.69 -17.47 -8.14
CA MET A 131 -14.09 -17.38 -8.59
C MET A 131 -14.36 -18.29 -9.82
N GLN A 132 -15.63 -18.63 -10.01
CA GLN A 132 -16.07 -19.33 -11.22
C GLN A 132 -16.26 -18.39 -12.41
N GLY A 133 -16.43 -17.10 -12.16
CA GLY A 133 -16.60 -16.06 -13.16
C GLY A 133 -17.44 -14.88 -12.66
N TYR A 134 -17.57 -13.87 -13.49
CA TYR A 134 -18.43 -12.72 -13.25
C TYR A 134 -19.89 -13.04 -13.64
N TYR A 135 -20.82 -12.69 -12.78
CA TYR A 135 -22.24 -12.98 -12.99
C TYR A 135 -22.78 -12.27 -14.25
N LYS A 136 -23.30 -13.04 -15.22
CA LYS A 136 -23.80 -12.57 -16.52
C LYS A 136 -22.80 -11.79 -17.37
N MET A 137 -21.50 -12.01 -17.17
CA MET A 137 -20.42 -11.34 -17.90
C MET A 137 -19.44 -12.41 -18.41
N PRO A 138 -19.81 -13.17 -19.45
CA PRO A 138 -18.98 -14.26 -19.97
C PRO A 138 -17.72 -13.78 -20.67
N GLU A 139 -17.75 -12.63 -21.33
CA GLU A 139 -16.62 -12.07 -22.07
C GLU A 139 -15.54 -11.61 -21.08
N GLU A 140 -15.89 -10.84 -20.06
CA GLU A 140 -14.96 -10.38 -19.00
C GLU A 140 -14.43 -11.57 -18.20
N THR A 141 -15.25 -12.61 -18.04
CA THR A 141 -14.80 -13.86 -17.41
C THR A 141 -13.72 -14.55 -18.24
N ALA A 142 -13.92 -14.66 -19.56
CA ALA A 142 -12.97 -15.29 -20.47
C ALA A 142 -11.66 -14.47 -20.59
N GLU A 143 -11.73 -13.15 -20.51
CA GLU A 143 -10.55 -12.28 -20.48
C GLU A 143 -9.73 -12.47 -19.19
N THR A 144 -10.42 -12.71 -18.07
CA THR A 144 -9.81 -12.75 -16.73
C THR A 144 -9.36 -14.14 -16.32
N LEU A 145 -10.06 -15.20 -16.76
CA LEU A 145 -9.75 -16.59 -16.44
C LEU A 145 -9.23 -17.36 -17.67
N GLU A 146 -8.09 -18.03 -17.52
CA GLU A 146 -7.48 -18.86 -18.57
C GLU A 146 -7.00 -20.18 -17.97
N ASP A 147 -7.54 -21.30 -18.39
CA ASP A 147 -7.20 -22.66 -17.93
C ASP A 147 -7.23 -22.81 -16.39
N GLY A 148 -8.16 -22.13 -15.75
CA GLY A 148 -8.32 -22.09 -14.29
C GLY A 148 -7.32 -21.16 -13.57
N TRP A 149 -6.54 -20.38 -14.31
CA TRP A 149 -5.70 -19.32 -13.78
C TRP A 149 -6.43 -17.99 -13.85
N LEU A 150 -6.41 -17.24 -12.74
CA LEU A 150 -6.90 -15.87 -12.64
C LEU A 150 -5.75 -14.92 -12.99
N LYS A 151 -5.96 -14.09 -14.01
CA LYS A 151 -5.10 -12.95 -14.34
C LYS A 151 -5.44 -11.83 -13.38
N THR A 152 -4.52 -11.55 -12.44
CA THR A 152 -4.83 -10.60 -11.35
C THR A 152 -4.79 -9.12 -11.77
N GLY A 153 -4.14 -8.83 -12.89
CA GLY A 153 -3.83 -7.48 -13.32
C GLY A 153 -2.76 -6.79 -12.44
N ASP A 154 -2.25 -7.48 -11.42
CA ASP A 154 -1.14 -7.02 -10.59
C ASP A 154 0.19 -7.51 -11.14
N LEU A 155 1.18 -6.64 -11.16
CA LEU A 155 2.55 -6.98 -11.50
C LEU A 155 3.29 -7.44 -10.25
N GLY A 156 4.11 -8.47 -10.40
CA GLY A 156 4.84 -9.02 -9.28
C GLY A 156 5.44 -10.39 -9.55
N TYR A 157 5.98 -10.97 -8.51
CA TYR A 157 6.60 -12.29 -8.58
C TYR A 157 6.44 -13.04 -7.25
N VAL A 158 6.69 -14.33 -7.30
CA VAL A 158 6.77 -15.20 -6.13
C VAL A 158 8.18 -15.75 -6.05
N ASP A 159 8.81 -15.65 -4.89
CA ASP A 159 10.13 -16.24 -4.70
C ASP A 159 10.09 -17.75 -4.39
N GLU A 160 11.26 -18.36 -4.25
CA GLU A 160 11.42 -19.81 -4.00
C GLU A 160 10.80 -20.25 -2.67
N ASP A 161 10.68 -19.34 -1.70
CA ASP A 161 10.06 -19.60 -0.39
C ASP A 161 8.54 -19.33 -0.39
N GLY A 162 7.97 -18.97 -1.54
CA GLY A 162 6.54 -18.70 -1.72
C GLY A 162 6.08 -17.31 -1.26
N PHE A 163 7.01 -16.36 -1.05
CA PHE A 163 6.64 -14.98 -0.75
C PHE A 163 6.26 -14.22 -2.01
N VAL A 164 5.17 -13.48 -1.91
CA VAL A 164 4.61 -12.66 -2.99
C VAL A 164 5.12 -11.22 -2.87
N TYR A 165 5.63 -10.68 -3.96
CA TYR A 165 6.11 -9.31 -4.10
C TYR A 165 5.32 -8.61 -5.20
N LEU A 166 4.69 -7.49 -4.88
CA LEU A 166 3.94 -6.69 -5.84
C LEU A 166 4.77 -5.48 -6.27
N THR A 167 4.79 -5.21 -7.58
CA THR A 167 5.57 -4.13 -8.18
C THR A 167 4.69 -3.07 -8.86
N GLY A 168 3.39 -3.32 -9.03
CA GLY A 168 2.45 -2.36 -9.58
C GLY A 168 1.22 -2.98 -10.19
N ARG A 169 0.55 -2.21 -11.07
CA ARG A 169 -0.63 -2.62 -11.83
C ARG A 169 -0.36 -2.59 -13.33
N LYS A 170 -0.68 -3.67 -14.04
CA LYS A 170 -0.48 -3.81 -15.49
C LYS A 170 -1.11 -2.66 -16.28
N LYS A 171 -2.36 -2.31 -15.95
CA LYS A 171 -3.11 -1.23 -16.62
C LYS A 171 -2.59 0.18 -16.38
N ASN A 172 -1.75 0.36 -15.36
CA ASN A 172 -1.20 1.67 -14.98
C ASN A 172 0.22 1.89 -15.49
N LEU A 173 0.83 0.86 -16.12
CA LEU A 173 2.20 0.97 -16.65
C LEU A 173 2.35 2.19 -17.54
N ILE A 174 3.37 2.97 -17.29
CA ILE A 174 3.86 4.02 -18.15
C ILE A 174 4.80 3.37 -19.17
N ILE A 175 4.47 3.50 -20.44
CA ILE A 175 5.35 3.07 -21.52
C ILE A 175 6.20 4.27 -21.94
N THR A 176 7.48 4.23 -21.61
CA THR A 176 8.40 5.32 -21.93
C THR A 176 8.64 5.41 -23.46
N LYS A 177 9.18 6.53 -23.93
CA LYS A 177 9.55 6.71 -25.37
C LYS A 177 10.49 5.62 -25.90
N ASN A 178 11.26 4.99 -25.01
CA ASN A 178 12.18 3.93 -25.37
C ASN A 178 11.52 2.53 -25.31
N GLY A 179 10.20 2.45 -25.06
CA GLY A 179 9.47 1.18 -24.95
C GLY A 179 9.62 0.45 -23.62
N GLU A 180 10.24 1.08 -22.61
CA GLU A 180 10.40 0.48 -21.29
C GLU A 180 9.14 0.68 -20.44
N ASN A 181 8.78 -0.33 -19.67
CA ASN A 181 7.65 -0.31 -18.75
C ASN A 181 8.08 0.21 -17.39
N VAL A 182 7.40 1.25 -16.90
CA VAL A 182 7.61 1.84 -15.57
C VAL A 182 6.32 1.77 -14.79
N SER A 183 6.37 1.15 -13.61
CA SER A 183 5.23 1.17 -12.68
C SER A 183 5.17 2.50 -11.95
N PRO A 184 4.11 3.31 -12.12
CA PRO A 184 3.99 4.56 -11.39
C PRO A 184 3.86 4.33 -9.88
N GLU A 185 3.27 3.20 -9.45
CA GLU A 185 3.13 2.86 -8.04
C GLU A 185 4.49 2.72 -7.34
N GLU A 186 5.50 2.19 -8.02
CA GLU A 186 6.84 2.08 -7.47
C GLU A 186 7.42 3.47 -7.15
N LEU A 187 7.24 4.43 -8.06
CA LEU A 187 7.72 5.80 -7.88
C LEU A 187 6.92 6.52 -6.79
N GLU A 188 5.60 6.36 -6.80
CA GLU A 188 4.70 6.93 -5.79
C GLU A 188 5.04 6.43 -4.39
N ASN A 189 5.27 5.13 -4.24
CA ASN A 189 5.65 4.52 -2.98
C ASN A 189 7.00 5.07 -2.48
N ALA A 190 7.98 5.22 -3.37
CA ALA A 190 9.27 5.79 -3.01
C ALA A 190 9.17 7.25 -2.55
N LEU A 191 8.38 8.08 -3.26
CA LEU A 191 8.18 9.48 -2.87
C LEU A 191 7.38 9.62 -1.57
N SER A 192 6.40 8.75 -1.34
CA SER A 192 5.54 8.75 -0.15
C SER A 192 6.29 8.45 1.15
N THR A 193 7.53 7.95 1.10
CA THR A 193 8.37 7.80 2.29
C THR A 193 8.75 9.14 2.92
N ASN A 194 8.72 10.24 2.14
CA ASN A 194 8.96 11.57 2.64
C ASN A 194 7.67 12.16 3.24
N ARG A 195 7.73 12.60 4.48
CA ARG A 195 6.57 13.10 5.23
C ARG A 195 5.94 14.38 4.68
N LEU A 196 6.65 15.13 3.85
CA LEU A 196 6.08 16.31 3.17
C LEU A 196 5.12 15.91 2.05
N VAL A 197 5.29 14.69 1.50
CA VAL A 197 4.40 14.14 0.48
C VAL A 197 3.15 13.60 1.16
N GLY A 198 2.05 14.35 1.08
CA GLY A 198 0.75 13.92 1.62
C GLY A 198 0.06 12.92 0.70
N GLU A 199 -0.01 13.25 -0.59
CA GLU A 199 -0.52 12.38 -1.64
C GLU A 199 0.29 12.59 -2.92
N VAL A 200 0.47 11.52 -3.69
CA VAL A 200 1.23 11.60 -4.94
C VAL A 200 0.59 10.74 -6.02
N LEU A 201 0.61 11.25 -7.24
CA LEU A 201 0.23 10.54 -8.45
C LEU A 201 1.33 10.73 -9.48
N VAL A 202 1.85 9.62 -10.00
CA VAL A 202 2.84 9.64 -11.09
C VAL A 202 2.16 9.20 -12.38
N ARG A 203 2.43 9.93 -13.47
CA ARG A 203 1.87 9.65 -14.79
C ARG A 203 2.83 9.98 -15.91
N ASP A 204 2.53 9.49 -17.10
CA ASP A 204 3.13 10.01 -18.32
C ASP A 204 2.48 11.34 -18.71
N HIS A 205 3.30 12.33 -18.97
CA HIS A 205 2.88 13.58 -19.58
C HIS A 205 3.76 13.86 -20.80
N ASN A 206 3.22 13.63 -22.00
CA ASN A 206 3.94 13.81 -23.29
C ASN A 206 5.25 13.02 -23.38
N GLY A 207 5.30 11.82 -22.82
CA GLY A 207 6.46 10.92 -22.79
C GLY A 207 7.52 11.34 -21.77
N VAL A 208 7.11 12.09 -20.74
CA VAL A 208 7.94 12.48 -19.59
C VAL A 208 7.23 12.04 -18.31
N ILE A 209 7.95 11.41 -17.41
CA ILE A 209 7.40 11.03 -16.10
C ILE A 209 7.23 12.29 -15.26
N GLU A 210 5.99 12.55 -14.89
CA GLU A 210 5.54 13.68 -14.08
C GLU A 210 5.00 13.18 -12.74
N ALA A 211 5.42 13.81 -11.65
CA ALA A 211 4.83 13.62 -10.34
C ALA A 211 3.92 14.81 -9.98
N GLU A 212 2.68 14.52 -9.66
CA GLU A 212 1.71 15.46 -9.12
C GLU A 212 1.56 15.19 -7.62
N ILE A 213 1.88 16.17 -6.77
CA ILE A 213 1.98 15.99 -5.32
C ILE A 213 1.07 16.99 -4.59
N TYR A 214 0.23 16.47 -3.70
CA TYR A 214 -0.42 17.25 -2.66
C TYR A 214 0.42 17.15 -1.36
N PRO A 215 0.95 18.26 -0.84
CA PRO A 215 1.79 18.25 0.35
C PRO A 215 1.01 17.99 1.64
N ASP A 216 1.63 17.33 2.64
CA ASP A 216 1.10 17.28 4.01
C ASP A 216 1.20 18.68 4.65
N GLN A 217 0.08 19.41 4.63
CA GLN A 217 -0.02 20.77 5.10
C GLN A 217 0.33 20.90 6.59
N ASP A 218 -0.04 19.92 7.41
CA ASP A 218 0.22 19.94 8.85
C ASP A 218 1.70 19.72 9.13
N TYR A 219 2.34 18.81 8.40
CA TYR A 219 3.78 18.60 8.48
C TYR A 219 4.54 19.84 8.03
N GLY A 220 4.16 20.46 6.92
CA GLY A 220 4.76 21.67 6.40
C GLY A 220 4.72 22.82 7.42
N LYS A 221 3.56 23.05 8.03
CA LYS A 221 3.38 24.07 9.11
C LYS A 221 4.23 23.75 10.35
N LYS A 222 4.20 22.49 10.82
CA LYS A 222 4.98 22.03 11.99
C LYS A 222 6.49 22.21 11.79
N LYS A 223 6.98 21.97 10.57
CA LYS A 223 8.39 22.15 10.19
C LYS A 223 8.74 23.56 9.75
N ARG A 224 7.76 24.47 9.67
CA ARG A 224 7.93 25.85 9.21
C ARG A 224 8.57 25.95 7.83
N ILE A 225 8.17 25.07 6.91
CA ILE A 225 8.66 25.05 5.53
C ILE A 225 8.12 26.29 4.81
N LYS A 226 9.04 27.16 4.35
CA LYS A 226 8.67 28.42 3.70
C LYS A 226 8.35 28.23 2.22
N ASP A 227 9.10 27.39 1.54
CA ASP A 227 8.91 27.08 0.12
C ASP A 227 8.66 25.59 -0.04
N VAL A 228 7.37 25.24 -0.08
CA VAL A 228 6.92 23.86 -0.20
C VAL A 228 7.31 23.28 -1.56
N LYS A 229 7.25 24.08 -2.63
CA LYS A 229 7.61 23.63 -3.98
C LYS A 229 9.08 23.29 -4.08
N ALA A 230 9.95 24.15 -3.58
CA ALA A 230 11.40 23.89 -3.56
C ALA A 230 11.73 22.65 -2.73
N SER A 231 11.09 22.47 -1.55
CA SER A 231 11.31 21.29 -0.71
C SER A 231 10.81 20.00 -1.35
N LEU A 232 9.71 20.02 -2.09
CA LEU A 232 9.24 18.85 -2.85
C LEU A 232 10.14 18.56 -4.07
N GLN A 233 10.71 19.60 -4.69
CA GLN A 233 11.70 19.40 -5.76
C GLN A 233 12.96 18.69 -5.22
N GLU A 234 13.42 19.05 -4.03
CA GLU A 234 14.54 18.36 -3.37
C GLU A 234 14.24 16.87 -3.14
N VAL A 235 12.99 16.51 -2.78
CA VAL A 235 12.56 15.11 -2.66
C VAL A 235 12.68 14.36 -3.98
N ILE A 236 12.23 14.98 -5.07
CA ILE A 236 12.36 14.40 -6.42
C ILE A 236 13.83 14.28 -6.83
N ASP A 237 14.62 15.30 -6.57
CA ASP A 237 16.04 15.30 -6.92
C ASP A 237 16.81 14.20 -6.14
N GLU A 238 16.47 14.00 -4.88
CA GLU A 238 17.02 12.92 -4.05
C GLU A 238 16.64 11.54 -4.62
N TYR A 239 15.37 11.31 -4.93
CA TYR A 239 14.92 10.10 -5.61
C TYR A 239 15.68 9.87 -6.93
N ASN A 240 15.77 10.91 -7.76
CA ASN A 240 16.41 10.85 -9.09
C ASN A 240 17.92 10.55 -9.06
N ARG A 241 18.61 10.79 -7.94
CA ARG A 241 20.05 10.47 -7.80
C ARG A 241 20.30 8.96 -7.85
N THR A 242 19.38 8.16 -7.34
CA THR A 242 19.51 6.70 -7.26
C THR A 242 18.63 5.96 -8.26
N ALA A 243 17.64 6.65 -8.84
CA ALA A 243 16.70 6.07 -9.79
C ALA A 243 17.38 5.69 -11.11
N ALA A 244 16.99 4.54 -11.67
CA ALA A 244 17.39 4.14 -13.01
C ALA A 244 16.92 5.20 -14.03
N PRO A 245 17.65 5.43 -15.14
CA PRO A 245 17.39 6.51 -16.09
C PRO A 245 15.92 6.58 -16.55
N GLN A 246 15.31 5.43 -16.84
CA GLN A 246 13.91 5.33 -17.30
C GLN A 246 12.88 5.63 -16.22
N LYS A 247 13.27 5.61 -14.94
CA LYS A 247 12.39 5.87 -13.79
C LYS A 247 12.52 7.29 -13.23
N LYS A 248 13.35 8.14 -13.84
CA LYS A 248 13.55 9.51 -13.38
C LYS A 248 12.32 10.36 -13.63
N ILE A 249 11.99 11.18 -12.64
CA ILE A 249 10.88 12.13 -12.67
C ILE A 249 11.42 13.47 -13.13
N TYR A 250 10.85 14.02 -14.19
CA TYR A 250 11.33 15.24 -14.84
C TYR A 250 10.40 16.45 -14.63
N SER A 251 9.17 16.22 -14.17
CA SER A 251 8.20 17.29 -13.95
C SER A 251 7.54 17.12 -12.58
N LEU A 252 7.36 18.25 -11.88
CA LEU A 252 6.66 18.35 -10.61
C LEU A 252 5.50 19.32 -10.71
N ILE A 253 4.30 18.83 -10.40
CA ILE A 253 3.11 19.67 -10.15
C ILE A 253 2.82 19.60 -8.65
N VAL A 254 2.72 20.78 -8.02
CA VAL A 254 2.26 20.88 -6.62
C VAL A 254 0.80 21.26 -6.60
N ARG A 255 -0.01 20.44 -5.94
CA ARG A 255 -1.46 20.65 -5.79
C ARG A 255 -1.79 21.49 -4.55
N ASP A 256 -2.81 22.28 -4.69
CA ASP A 256 -3.40 23.02 -3.57
C ASP A 256 -4.53 22.23 -2.86
N THR A 257 -5.05 21.18 -3.51
CA THR A 257 -6.16 20.36 -3.04
C THR A 257 -5.84 18.88 -3.13
N GLU A 258 -6.40 18.08 -2.22
CA GLU A 258 -6.32 16.61 -2.27
C GLU A 258 -6.83 16.05 -3.60
N PHE A 259 -6.34 14.85 -3.95
CA PHE A 259 -6.87 14.11 -5.08
C PHE A 259 -8.29 13.61 -4.83
N GLU A 260 -9.07 13.46 -5.90
CA GLU A 260 -10.31 12.70 -5.82
C GLU A 260 -10.03 11.24 -5.46
N LYS A 261 -10.84 10.69 -4.57
CA LYS A 261 -10.68 9.33 -4.05
C LYS A 261 -11.91 8.48 -4.33
N THR A 262 -11.68 7.20 -4.47
CA THR A 262 -12.74 6.19 -4.49
C THR A 262 -13.40 6.07 -3.12
N THR A 263 -14.50 5.30 -3.02
CA THR A 263 -15.15 4.93 -1.74
C THR A 263 -14.17 4.22 -0.78
N THR A 264 -13.17 3.54 -1.33
CA THR A 264 -12.10 2.86 -0.57
C THR A 264 -10.90 3.74 -0.29
N ARG A 265 -11.00 5.06 -0.52
CA ARG A 265 -9.97 6.08 -0.28
C ARG A 265 -8.72 5.97 -1.17
N LYS A 266 -8.76 5.21 -2.27
CA LYS A 266 -7.68 5.19 -3.26
C LYS A 266 -7.81 6.41 -4.19
N ILE A 267 -6.68 7.01 -4.55
CA ILE A 267 -6.62 8.10 -5.53
C ILE A 267 -7.18 7.59 -6.88
N LYS A 268 -8.10 8.37 -7.45
CA LYS A 268 -8.59 8.11 -8.80
C LYS A 268 -7.53 8.57 -9.81
N ARG A 269 -7.07 7.66 -10.66
CA ARG A 269 -6.05 7.98 -11.68
C ARG A 269 -6.63 8.61 -12.94
N PHE A 270 -7.94 8.38 -13.19
CA PHE A 270 -8.66 8.83 -14.39
C PHE A 270 -10.08 9.22 -14.04
#